data_d168f26c113d93cdc5dc670c7e2eec96
#
_entry.id   d168f26c113d93cdc5dc670c7e2eec96
#
_cell.length_a   1.000
_cell.length_b   1.000
_cell.length_c   1.000
_cell.angle_alpha   90.00
_cell.angle_beta   90.00
_cell.angle_gamma   90.00
#
_symmetry.space_group_name_H-M   'P 1'
#
loop_
_entity.id
_entity.type
_entity.pdbx_description
1 polymer ?
#
loop_
_entity_poly.entity_id
_entity_poly.type
_entity_poly.pdbx_seq_one_letter_code
_entity_poly.pdbx_strand_id
1 'polypeptide(L)'
;MSVDMTKWCEIAKANMGKRPAGEGRLGGKICIVTGAAQGFGKGIAEELYKEGATIVIADMNEPLAKQVAEEMGKRAVSIAVNVSDEESVANMVAQTVEKFGGLDLMLSNAGVVRSGPLAHVEKKDFDFVTSVNYTGFFLCAKYAAIIMEAEHEADPEAMFDIVTLNSKSGLEGSNKNFAYAGSKFGGIGLTQSFALELCAYNIKVNAVCPGNFLDGPLWSDPVRGLFVQYLDCLLYTSP
;
A
#
# COMPACT_ATOMS: atom_id res chain seq x y z
N MET A 1 -13.13 18.42 -2.89
CA MET A 1 -13.36 18.05 -4.32
C MET A 1 -12.28 17.01 -4.66
N SER A 2 -12.62 15.97 -5.42
CA SER A 2 -11.60 14.99 -5.88
C SER A 2 -10.61 15.68 -6.82
N VAL A 3 -9.34 15.21 -6.77
CA VAL A 3 -8.29 15.71 -7.69
C VAL A 3 -8.64 15.27 -9.12
N ASP A 4 -8.57 16.20 -10.08
CA ASP A 4 -8.80 15.88 -11.49
C ASP A 4 -7.63 15.05 -12.06
N MET A 5 -7.92 13.85 -12.55
CA MET A 5 -6.95 12.91 -13.11
C MET A 5 -6.99 12.82 -14.63
N THR A 6 -7.83 13.62 -15.30
CA THR A 6 -8.10 13.52 -16.75
C THR A 6 -6.81 13.51 -17.60
N LYS A 7 -5.88 14.43 -17.33
CA LYS A 7 -4.59 14.50 -18.05
C LYS A 7 -3.81 13.17 -17.99
N TRP A 8 -3.76 12.55 -16.82
CA TRP A 8 -2.97 11.31 -16.62
C TRP A 8 -3.68 10.09 -17.18
N CYS A 9 -5.01 10.06 -17.16
CA CYS A 9 -5.78 9.05 -17.89
C CYS A 9 -5.47 9.06 -19.39
N GLU A 10 -5.41 10.22 -20.02
CA GLU A 10 -5.06 10.34 -21.44
C GLU A 10 -3.61 9.94 -21.72
N ILE A 11 -2.67 10.25 -20.83
CA ILE A 11 -1.28 9.79 -20.93
C ILE A 11 -1.22 8.26 -20.82
N ALA A 12 -1.90 7.66 -19.86
CA ALA A 12 -1.92 6.22 -19.65
C ALA A 12 -2.50 5.48 -20.86
N LYS A 13 -3.67 5.91 -21.36
CA LYS A 13 -4.28 5.40 -22.60
C LYS A 13 -3.32 5.45 -23.79
N ALA A 14 -2.67 6.60 -24.00
CA ALA A 14 -1.78 6.82 -25.13
C ALA A 14 -0.53 5.94 -25.08
N ASN A 15 -0.14 5.44 -23.91
CA ASN A 15 1.03 4.60 -23.70
C ASN A 15 0.72 3.10 -23.65
N MET A 16 -0.55 2.68 -23.63
CA MET A 16 -0.92 1.27 -23.71
C MET A 16 -0.33 0.63 -24.97
N GLY A 17 0.25 -0.56 -24.81
CA GLY A 17 0.95 -1.29 -25.89
C GLY A 17 2.28 -0.70 -26.36
N LYS A 18 2.72 0.47 -25.84
CA LYS A 18 3.99 1.10 -26.18
C LYS A 18 5.07 0.94 -25.10
N ARG A 19 4.68 0.46 -23.92
CA ARG A 19 5.63 0.20 -22.83
C ARG A 19 6.58 -0.92 -23.24
N PRO A 20 7.90 -0.78 -22.99
CA PRO A 20 8.85 -1.81 -23.37
C PRO A 20 8.57 -3.11 -22.63
N ALA A 21 8.55 -4.22 -23.36
CA ALA A 21 8.54 -5.52 -22.72
C ALA A 21 9.84 -5.69 -21.92
N GLY A 22 9.71 -6.10 -20.66
CA GLY A 22 10.84 -6.41 -19.78
C GLY A 22 11.08 -7.91 -19.69
N GLU A 23 12.20 -8.30 -19.09
CA GLU A 23 12.48 -9.69 -18.72
C GLU A 23 11.83 -10.05 -17.39
N GLY A 24 11.54 -11.33 -17.14
CA GLY A 24 10.91 -11.84 -15.93
C GLY A 24 9.38 -11.87 -15.98
N ARG A 25 8.77 -12.42 -14.94
CA ARG A 25 7.31 -12.61 -14.87
C ARG A 25 6.52 -11.29 -14.86
N LEU A 26 7.15 -10.22 -14.38
CA LEU A 26 6.58 -8.89 -14.28
C LEU A 26 7.30 -7.88 -15.20
N GLY A 27 7.97 -8.40 -16.23
CA GLY A 27 8.67 -7.57 -17.22
C GLY A 27 7.74 -6.54 -17.86
N GLY A 28 8.10 -5.25 -17.78
CA GLY A 28 7.30 -4.15 -18.30
C GLY A 28 6.15 -3.66 -17.41
N LYS A 29 5.85 -4.36 -16.30
CA LYS A 29 4.83 -3.93 -15.33
C LYS A 29 5.31 -2.79 -14.45
N ILE A 30 4.45 -1.82 -14.20
CA ILE A 30 4.68 -0.64 -13.35
C ILE A 30 3.94 -0.84 -12.04
N CYS A 31 4.68 -0.85 -10.93
CA CYS A 31 4.18 -1.18 -9.60
C CYS A 31 4.44 -0.05 -8.61
N ILE A 32 3.41 0.40 -7.90
CA ILE A 32 3.56 1.27 -6.73
C ILE A 32 3.47 0.40 -5.47
N VAL A 33 4.43 0.56 -4.55
CA VAL A 33 4.38 -0.05 -3.22
C VAL A 33 4.44 1.06 -2.17
N THR A 34 3.38 1.20 -1.37
CA THR A 34 3.32 2.20 -0.30
C THR A 34 3.92 1.68 1.00
N GLY A 35 4.56 2.56 1.80
CA GLY A 35 5.31 2.16 2.99
C GLY A 35 6.51 1.28 2.64
N ALA A 36 7.17 1.56 1.51
CA ALA A 36 8.18 0.69 0.91
C ALA A 36 9.63 1.07 1.27
N ALA A 37 9.85 2.06 2.11
CA ALA A 37 11.18 2.42 2.56
C ALA A 37 11.79 1.37 3.53
N GLN A 38 10.96 0.52 4.14
CA GLN A 38 11.42 -0.50 5.11
C GLN A 38 10.43 -1.67 5.23
N GLY A 39 10.81 -2.69 6.01
CA GLY A 39 9.95 -3.80 6.42
C GLY A 39 9.35 -4.58 5.25
N PHE A 40 8.10 -5.01 5.38
CA PHE A 40 7.39 -5.78 4.34
C PHE A 40 7.34 -5.06 3.00
N GLY A 41 7.06 -3.75 3.01
CA GLY A 41 6.98 -2.97 1.79
C GLY A 41 8.27 -3.00 0.99
N LYS A 42 9.43 -2.81 1.65
CA LYS A 42 10.75 -2.92 1.02
C LYS A 42 10.98 -4.32 0.46
N GLY A 43 10.78 -5.37 1.27
CA GLY A 43 10.99 -6.76 0.82
C GLY A 43 10.11 -7.14 -0.37
N ILE A 44 8.83 -6.72 -0.38
CA ILE A 44 7.93 -6.96 -1.50
C ILE A 44 8.40 -6.21 -2.75
N ALA A 45 8.79 -4.94 -2.60
CA ALA A 45 9.31 -4.13 -3.70
C ALA A 45 10.57 -4.75 -4.33
N GLU A 46 11.47 -5.29 -3.50
CA GLU A 46 12.67 -6.01 -3.95
C GLU A 46 12.34 -7.27 -4.76
N GLU A 47 11.36 -8.07 -4.31
CA GLU A 47 10.94 -9.27 -5.04
C GLU A 47 10.24 -8.91 -6.37
N LEU A 48 9.34 -7.93 -6.39
CA LEU A 48 8.72 -7.46 -7.63
C LEU A 48 9.78 -6.93 -8.62
N TYR A 49 10.80 -6.23 -8.12
CA TYR A 49 11.92 -5.74 -8.94
C TYR A 49 12.73 -6.88 -9.55
N LYS A 50 13.04 -7.93 -8.78
CA LYS A 50 13.74 -9.15 -9.27
C LYS A 50 12.95 -9.85 -10.39
N GLU A 51 11.62 -9.82 -10.29
CA GLU A 51 10.72 -10.39 -11.30
C GLU A 51 10.52 -9.51 -12.54
N GLY A 52 11.23 -8.39 -12.64
CA GLY A 52 11.28 -7.56 -13.85
C GLY A 52 10.43 -6.29 -13.79
N ALA A 53 9.68 -6.03 -12.71
CA ALA A 53 8.85 -4.84 -12.59
C ALA A 53 9.66 -3.52 -12.49
N THR A 54 9.05 -2.43 -12.92
CA THR A 54 9.44 -1.06 -12.56
C THR A 54 8.75 -0.68 -11.27
N ILE A 55 9.51 -0.19 -10.28
CA ILE A 55 9.01 0.00 -8.92
C ILE A 55 9.01 1.47 -8.50
N VAL A 56 7.90 1.89 -7.94
CA VAL A 56 7.80 3.14 -7.19
C VAL A 56 7.83 2.83 -5.69
N ILE A 57 8.90 3.23 -5.03
CA ILE A 57 9.07 3.19 -3.58
C ILE A 57 8.36 4.41 -3.00
N ALA A 58 7.12 4.21 -2.56
CA ALA A 58 6.26 5.28 -2.08
C ALA A 58 6.24 5.29 -0.55
N ASP A 59 6.77 6.34 0.09
CA ASP A 59 6.87 6.42 1.55
C ASP A 59 6.84 7.86 2.04
N MET A 60 6.44 8.10 3.30
CA MET A 60 6.58 9.38 3.97
C MET A 60 8.03 9.75 4.27
N ASN A 61 8.87 8.74 4.50
CA ASN A 61 10.30 8.91 4.73
C ASN A 61 11.04 9.02 3.40
N GLU A 62 10.94 10.18 2.77
CA GLU A 62 11.52 10.46 1.46
C GLU A 62 13.03 10.13 1.39
N PRO A 63 13.89 10.53 2.36
CA PRO A 63 15.31 10.20 2.31
C PRO A 63 15.58 8.68 2.27
N LEU A 64 14.87 7.90 3.09
CA LEU A 64 15.02 6.45 3.13
C LEU A 64 14.45 5.78 1.87
N ALA A 65 13.30 6.25 1.37
CA ALA A 65 12.72 5.76 0.12
C ALA A 65 13.66 5.99 -1.07
N LYS A 66 14.33 7.15 -1.11
CA LYS A 66 15.31 7.48 -2.14
C LYS A 66 16.52 6.55 -2.08
N GLN A 67 17.06 6.33 -0.88
CA GLN A 67 18.17 5.38 -0.68
C GLN A 67 17.78 3.98 -1.18
N VAL A 68 16.61 3.45 -0.80
CA VAL A 68 16.12 2.14 -1.23
C VAL A 68 15.99 2.06 -2.74
N ALA A 69 15.44 3.08 -3.39
CA ALA A 69 15.30 3.12 -4.84
C ALA A 69 16.65 3.13 -5.56
N GLU A 70 17.63 3.90 -5.03
CA GLU A 70 19.00 3.94 -5.57
C GLU A 70 19.71 2.58 -5.42
N GLU A 71 19.58 1.91 -4.26
CA GLU A 71 20.13 0.58 -4.01
C GLU A 71 19.52 -0.48 -4.94
N MET A 72 18.23 -0.40 -5.25
CA MET A 72 17.54 -1.32 -6.17
C MET A 72 17.98 -1.14 -7.62
N GLY A 73 18.23 0.08 -8.07
CA GLY A 73 18.77 0.37 -9.41
C GLY A 73 17.78 1.05 -10.37
N LYS A 74 18.08 1.02 -11.67
CA LYS A 74 17.48 1.90 -12.69
C LYS A 74 15.96 1.79 -12.88
N ARG A 75 15.36 0.66 -12.54
CA ARG A 75 13.90 0.44 -12.65
C ARG A 75 13.16 0.78 -11.34
N ALA A 76 13.83 1.40 -10.36
CA ALA A 76 13.22 1.85 -9.13
C ALA A 76 13.32 3.38 -9.01
N VAL A 77 12.26 4.00 -8.47
CA VAL A 77 12.23 5.42 -8.13
C VAL A 77 11.52 5.61 -6.80
N SER A 78 11.82 6.70 -6.11
CA SER A 78 11.08 7.10 -4.91
C SER A 78 10.08 8.20 -5.20
N ILE A 79 8.94 8.16 -4.52
CA ILE A 79 7.96 9.25 -4.47
C ILE A 79 7.54 9.43 -3.01
N ALA A 80 7.64 10.65 -2.50
CA ALA A 80 7.14 10.98 -1.16
C ALA A 80 5.60 10.94 -1.15
N VAL A 81 5.01 10.24 -0.18
CA VAL A 81 3.55 10.14 -0.05
C VAL A 81 3.10 10.05 1.40
N ASN A 82 2.08 10.82 1.74
CA ASN A 82 1.24 10.59 2.92
C ASN A 82 -0.07 9.93 2.44
N VAL A 83 -0.25 8.63 2.72
CA VAL A 83 -1.43 7.88 2.26
C VAL A 83 -2.74 8.35 2.90
N SER A 84 -2.70 9.07 4.01
CA SER A 84 -3.89 9.65 4.65
C SER A 84 -4.33 10.99 4.03
N ASP A 85 -3.57 11.52 3.08
CA ASP A 85 -3.84 12.76 2.37
C ASP A 85 -4.21 12.48 0.92
N GLU A 86 -5.41 12.90 0.52
CA GLU A 86 -5.97 12.60 -0.81
C GLU A 86 -5.14 13.21 -1.94
N GLU A 87 -4.70 14.46 -1.78
CA GLU A 87 -3.91 15.14 -2.81
C GLU A 87 -2.52 14.49 -2.95
N SER A 88 -1.91 14.11 -1.84
CA SER A 88 -0.63 13.40 -1.82
C SER A 88 -0.70 12.06 -2.58
N VAL A 89 -1.77 11.28 -2.37
CA VAL A 89 -1.98 10.01 -3.09
C VAL A 89 -2.24 10.23 -4.57
N ALA A 90 -3.09 11.19 -4.92
CA ALA A 90 -3.35 11.53 -6.32
C ALA A 90 -2.07 11.96 -7.05
N ASN A 91 -1.25 12.80 -6.41
CA ASN A 91 0.03 13.26 -6.95
C ASN A 91 1.05 12.11 -7.10
N MET A 92 1.09 11.15 -6.19
CA MET A 92 1.93 9.95 -6.32
C MET A 92 1.57 9.16 -7.58
N VAL A 93 0.28 8.89 -7.80
CA VAL A 93 -0.19 8.18 -8.99
C VAL A 93 0.07 8.99 -10.26
N ALA A 94 -0.20 10.28 -10.24
CA ALA A 94 0.05 11.20 -11.34
C ALA A 94 1.53 11.21 -11.78
N GLN A 95 2.47 11.35 -10.82
CA GLN A 95 3.91 11.31 -11.09
C GLN A 95 4.36 9.94 -11.64
N THR A 96 3.75 8.85 -11.16
CA THR A 96 4.03 7.51 -11.70
C THR A 96 3.64 7.41 -13.16
N VAL A 97 2.43 7.85 -13.52
CA VAL A 97 1.94 7.85 -14.91
C VAL A 97 2.77 8.79 -15.78
N GLU A 98 3.10 9.98 -15.31
CA GLU A 98 3.93 10.93 -16.07
C GLU A 98 5.33 10.37 -16.38
N LYS A 99 5.90 9.62 -15.45
CA LYS A 99 7.25 9.06 -15.58
C LYS A 99 7.30 7.77 -16.37
N PHE A 100 6.32 6.89 -16.21
CA PHE A 100 6.36 5.54 -16.75
C PHE A 100 5.24 5.22 -17.74
N GLY A 101 4.25 6.07 -17.86
CA GLY A 101 3.17 5.97 -18.84
C GLY A 101 1.99 5.10 -18.44
N GLY A 102 1.87 4.70 -17.15
CA GLY A 102 0.71 3.93 -16.66
C GLY A 102 0.93 3.29 -15.31
N LEU A 103 0.04 2.36 -14.91
CA LEU A 103 0.08 1.67 -13.62
C LEU A 103 -0.54 0.27 -13.71
N ASP A 104 0.23 -0.78 -13.43
CA ASP A 104 -0.25 -2.17 -13.50
C ASP A 104 -0.57 -2.76 -12.11
N LEU A 105 0.14 -2.35 -11.06
CA LEU A 105 -0.05 -2.85 -9.70
C LEU A 105 0.01 -1.71 -8.67
N MET A 106 -1.03 -1.61 -7.85
CA MET A 106 -1.02 -0.84 -6.61
C MET A 106 -0.93 -1.77 -5.41
N LEU A 107 0.18 -1.76 -4.68
CA LEU A 107 0.33 -2.49 -3.42
C LEU A 107 0.23 -1.52 -2.24
N SER A 108 -0.95 -1.50 -1.60
CA SER A 108 -1.22 -0.71 -0.40
C SER A 108 -0.70 -1.45 0.83
N ASN A 109 0.54 -1.12 1.25
CA ASN A 109 1.20 -1.73 2.40
C ASN A 109 1.36 -0.74 3.57
N ALA A 110 1.42 0.57 3.33
CA ALA A 110 1.55 1.55 4.39
C ALA A 110 0.56 1.31 5.53
N GLY A 111 1.06 1.25 6.75
CA GLY A 111 0.23 0.97 7.91
C GLY A 111 0.93 1.29 9.22
N VAL A 112 0.12 1.62 10.21
CA VAL A 112 0.56 1.99 11.55
C VAL A 112 -0.23 1.25 12.62
N VAL A 113 0.34 1.16 13.81
CA VAL A 113 -0.28 0.56 14.99
C VAL A 113 -0.25 1.56 16.14
N ARG A 114 -1.33 1.61 16.90
CA ARG A 114 -1.43 2.23 18.22
C ARG A 114 -2.21 1.28 19.11
N SER A 115 -1.55 0.71 20.09
CA SER A 115 -2.12 -0.27 21.02
C SER A 115 -2.35 0.35 22.39
N GLY A 116 -3.35 -0.12 23.11
CA GLY A 116 -3.64 0.31 24.48
C GLY A 116 -4.98 -0.20 24.98
N PRO A 117 -5.23 -0.15 26.31
CA PRO A 117 -6.52 -0.47 26.90
C PRO A 117 -7.60 0.49 26.39
N LEU A 118 -8.81 -0.02 26.15
CA LEU A 118 -9.94 0.75 25.59
C LEU A 118 -10.18 2.09 26.30
N ALA A 119 -10.08 2.11 27.61
CA ALA A 119 -10.31 3.31 28.41
C ALA A 119 -9.21 4.38 28.29
N HIS A 120 -8.04 4.05 27.72
CA HIS A 120 -6.87 4.92 27.70
C HIS A 120 -6.42 5.35 26.30
N VAL A 121 -6.95 4.71 25.24
CA VAL A 121 -6.65 5.12 23.87
C VAL A 121 -7.38 6.41 23.54
N GLU A 122 -6.65 7.43 23.18
CA GLU A 122 -7.22 8.72 22.79
C GLU A 122 -7.82 8.66 21.37
N LYS A 123 -8.86 9.47 21.15
CA LYS A 123 -9.49 9.58 19.82
C LYS A 123 -8.49 9.89 18.72
N LYS A 124 -7.49 10.75 18.98
CA LYS A 124 -6.46 11.10 18.00
C LYS A 124 -5.66 9.89 17.51
N ASP A 125 -5.37 8.92 18.41
CA ASP A 125 -4.63 7.70 18.05
C ASP A 125 -5.51 6.72 17.27
N PHE A 126 -6.79 6.63 17.61
CA PHE A 126 -7.77 5.88 16.83
C PHE A 126 -7.94 6.46 15.42
N ASP A 127 -8.12 7.79 15.30
CA ASP A 127 -8.27 8.50 14.04
C ASP A 127 -6.99 8.35 13.18
N PHE A 128 -5.81 8.44 13.79
CA PHE A 128 -4.53 8.26 13.10
C PHE A 128 -4.41 6.87 12.50
N VAL A 129 -4.71 5.81 13.25
CA VAL A 129 -4.68 4.43 12.72
C VAL A 129 -5.69 4.25 11.60
N THR A 130 -6.90 4.77 11.76
CA THR A 130 -7.97 4.67 10.77
C THR A 130 -7.62 5.44 9.49
N SER A 131 -7.07 6.65 9.62
CA SER A 131 -6.71 7.49 8.46
C SER A 131 -5.61 6.85 7.60
N VAL A 132 -4.63 6.22 8.23
CA VAL A 132 -3.53 5.58 7.47
C VAL A 132 -3.95 4.22 6.92
N ASN A 133 -4.49 3.32 7.78
CA ASN A 133 -4.69 1.92 7.40
C ASN A 133 -5.95 1.68 6.56
N TYR A 134 -7.01 2.44 6.80
CA TYR A 134 -8.31 2.25 6.17
C TYR A 134 -8.58 3.29 5.09
N THR A 135 -8.55 4.58 5.44
CA THR A 135 -8.72 5.65 4.46
C THR A 135 -7.59 5.65 3.43
N GLY A 136 -6.34 5.40 3.88
CA GLY A 136 -5.19 5.31 2.97
C GLY A 136 -5.32 4.21 1.93
N PHE A 137 -5.82 3.02 2.31
CA PHE A 137 -6.12 1.96 1.35
C PHE A 137 -7.21 2.37 0.35
N PHE A 138 -8.29 2.98 0.85
CA PHE A 138 -9.35 3.50 -0.04
C PHE A 138 -8.79 4.51 -1.06
N LEU A 139 -7.98 5.48 -0.62
CA LEU A 139 -7.42 6.50 -1.51
C LEU A 139 -6.45 5.88 -2.54
N CYS A 140 -5.58 4.97 -2.11
CA CYS A 140 -4.68 4.25 -3.01
C CYS A 140 -5.45 3.45 -4.07
N ALA A 141 -6.49 2.72 -3.67
CA ALA A 141 -7.33 1.96 -4.59
C ALA A 141 -8.09 2.87 -5.56
N LYS A 142 -8.69 3.97 -5.05
CA LYS A 142 -9.42 4.95 -5.85
C LYS A 142 -8.59 5.51 -7.00
N TYR A 143 -7.41 6.05 -6.68
CA TYR A 143 -6.58 6.71 -7.70
C TYR A 143 -5.87 5.72 -8.62
N ALA A 144 -5.56 4.51 -8.16
CA ALA A 144 -5.08 3.45 -9.01
C ALA A 144 -6.16 2.98 -9.99
N ALA A 145 -7.39 2.74 -9.51
CA ALA A 145 -8.52 2.31 -10.35
C ALA A 145 -8.81 3.31 -11.47
N ILE A 146 -8.83 4.62 -11.20
CA ILE A 146 -9.05 5.65 -12.21
C ILE A 146 -8.07 5.51 -13.40
N ILE A 147 -6.80 5.22 -13.14
CA ILE A 147 -5.80 5.02 -14.20
C ILE A 147 -5.99 3.68 -14.89
N MET A 148 -6.19 2.59 -14.12
CA MET A 148 -6.34 1.24 -14.65
C MET A 148 -7.61 1.09 -15.50
N GLU A 149 -8.72 1.74 -15.13
CA GLU A 149 -9.94 1.81 -15.94
C GLU A 149 -9.68 2.51 -17.28
N ALA A 150 -8.94 3.63 -17.26
CA ALA A 150 -8.57 4.33 -18.48
C ALA A 150 -7.66 3.49 -19.38
N GLU A 151 -6.73 2.73 -18.81
CA GLU A 151 -5.87 1.79 -19.54
C GLU A 151 -6.68 0.62 -20.12
N HIS A 152 -7.65 0.09 -19.36
CA HIS A 152 -8.56 -0.96 -19.82
C HIS A 152 -9.43 -0.48 -21.02
N GLU A 153 -9.87 0.77 -21.02
CA GLU A 153 -10.59 1.33 -22.18
C GLU A 153 -9.74 1.32 -23.45
N ALA A 154 -8.42 1.49 -23.33
CA ALA A 154 -7.48 1.45 -24.46
C ALA A 154 -7.07 0.04 -24.87
N ASP A 155 -7.01 -0.89 -23.91
CA ASP A 155 -6.73 -2.32 -24.13
C ASP A 155 -7.59 -3.18 -23.20
N PRO A 156 -8.78 -3.65 -23.67
CA PRO A 156 -9.70 -4.46 -22.89
C PRO A 156 -9.16 -5.83 -22.44
N GLU A 157 -8.06 -6.31 -23.01
CA GLU A 157 -7.41 -7.56 -22.61
C GLU A 157 -6.37 -7.35 -21.49
N ALA A 158 -5.99 -6.11 -21.22
CA ALA A 158 -5.05 -5.79 -20.17
C ALA A 158 -5.59 -6.17 -18.78
N MET A 159 -4.69 -6.62 -17.91
CA MET A 159 -5.02 -7.04 -16.55
C MET A 159 -4.22 -6.24 -15.53
N PHE A 160 -4.90 -5.83 -14.46
CA PHE A 160 -4.34 -4.99 -13.41
C PHE A 160 -4.60 -5.61 -12.04
N ASP A 161 -3.84 -5.17 -11.05
CA ASP A 161 -3.93 -5.67 -9.69
C ASP A 161 -3.91 -4.54 -8.66
N ILE A 162 -4.81 -4.60 -7.70
CA ILE A 162 -4.78 -3.83 -6.46
C ILE A 162 -4.65 -4.82 -5.31
N VAL A 163 -3.59 -4.70 -4.52
CA VAL A 163 -3.33 -5.61 -3.40
C VAL A 163 -3.16 -4.81 -2.12
N THR A 164 -3.85 -5.20 -1.05
CA THR A 164 -3.61 -4.63 0.28
C THR A 164 -2.86 -5.62 1.16
N LEU A 165 -1.81 -5.13 1.85
CA LEU A 165 -1.20 -5.87 2.94
C LEU A 165 -2.05 -5.67 4.20
N ASN A 166 -2.90 -6.63 4.45
CA ASN A 166 -3.81 -6.66 5.57
C ASN A 166 -3.13 -7.31 6.81
N SER A 167 -3.82 -8.13 7.56
CA SER A 167 -3.30 -8.84 8.73
C SER A 167 -4.25 -9.97 9.12
N LYS A 168 -3.77 -10.96 9.87
CA LYS A 168 -4.64 -11.87 10.63
C LYS A 168 -5.63 -11.12 11.52
N SER A 169 -5.25 -9.94 12.03
CA SER A 169 -6.13 -9.04 12.79
C SER A 169 -7.28 -8.44 11.98
N GLY A 170 -7.35 -8.66 10.69
CA GLY A 170 -8.52 -8.38 9.84
C GLY A 170 -9.50 -9.56 9.78
N LEU A 171 -9.16 -10.71 10.36
CA LEU A 171 -9.96 -11.93 10.38
C LEU A 171 -10.41 -12.30 11.79
N GLU A 172 -9.69 -11.82 12.81
CA GLU A 172 -10.00 -12.05 14.22
C GLU A 172 -9.68 -10.81 15.07
N GLY A 173 -10.40 -10.63 16.19
CA GLY A 173 -10.15 -9.52 17.13
C GLY A 173 -8.78 -9.60 17.76
N SER A 174 -8.22 -8.44 18.14
CA SER A 174 -6.91 -8.32 18.76
C SER A 174 -7.01 -7.57 20.10
N ASN A 175 -6.54 -8.19 21.19
CA ASN A 175 -6.59 -7.59 22.52
C ASN A 175 -5.77 -6.31 22.57
N LYS A 176 -6.34 -5.24 23.14
CA LYS A 176 -5.73 -3.90 23.26
C LYS A 176 -5.26 -3.26 21.95
N ASN A 177 -5.70 -3.79 20.80
CA ASN A 177 -5.29 -3.33 19.47
C ASN A 177 -6.49 -3.12 18.54
N PHE A 178 -7.60 -2.67 19.10
CA PHE A 178 -8.91 -2.60 18.44
C PHE A 178 -8.94 -1.62 17.26
N ALA A 179 -8.23 -0.48 17.33
CA ALA A 179 -8.16 0.47 16.23
C ALA A 179 -7.50 -0.16 14.99
N TYR A 180 -6.38 -0.85 15.21
CA TYR A 180 -5.71 -1.59 14.15
C TYR A 180 -6.56 -2.74 13.61
N ALA A 181 -7.09 -3.60 14.49
CA ALA A 181 -7.96 -4.71 14.10
C ALA A 181 -9.17 -4.20 13.32
N GLY A 182 -9.87 -3.17 13.82
CA GLY A 182 -11.01 -2.55 13.15
C GLY A 182 -10.66 -2.02 11.76
N SER A 183 -9.50 -1.35 11.61
CA SER A 183 -9.02 -0.87 10.30
C SER A 183 -8.74 -2.03 9.33
N LYS A 184 -8.19 -3.15 9.81
CA LYS A 184 -7.89 -4.34 9.01
C LYS A 184 -9.15 -5.15 8.65
N PHE A 185 -10.14 -5.27 9.56
CA PHE A 185 -11.47 -5.81 9.22
C PHE A 185 -12.15 -4.96 8.14
N GLY A 186 -12.18 -3.63 8.31
CA GLY A 186 -12.68 -2.71 7.29
C GLY A 186 -11.99 -2.88 5.95
N GLY A 187 -10.66 -3.07 5.96
CA GLY A 187 -9.86 -3.34 4.76
C GLY A 187 -10.28 -4.59 4.00
N ILE A 188 -10.72 -5.66 4.68
CA ILE A 188 -11.29 -6.85 4.04
C ILE A 188 -12.61 -6.50 3.34
N GLY A 189 -13.49 -5.74 4.02
CA GLY A 189 -14.75 -5.27 3.43
C GLY A 189 -14.53 -4.41 2.18
N LEU A 190 -13.58 -3.47 2.23
CA LEU A 190 -13.19 -2.69 1.05
C LEU A 190 -12.66 -3.57 -0.08
N THR A 191 -11.78 -4.54 0.23
CA THR A 191 -11.23 -5.47 -0.77
C THR A 191 -12.35 -6.20 -1.52
N GLN A 192 -13.33 -6.74 -0.79
CA GLN A 192 -14.47 -7.46 -1.39
C GLN A 192 -15.32 -6.53 -2.25
N SER A 193 -15.63 -5.33 -1.77
CA SER A 193 -16.46 -4.36 -2.49
C SER A 193 -15.77 -3.89 -3.78
N PHE A 194 -14.50 -3.53 -3.69
CA PHE A 194 -13.72 -3.10 -4.86
C PHE A 194 -13.52 -4.23 -5.86
N ALA A 195 -13.32 -5.47 -5.41
CA ALA A 195 -13.22 -6.63 -6.31
C ALA A 195 -14.50 -6.85 -7.12
N LEU A 196 -15.68 -6.68 -6.49
CA LEU A 196 -16.97 -6.79 -7.19
C LEU A 196 -17.19 -5.68 -8.21
N GLU A 197 -16.80 -4.44 -7.88
CA GLU A 197 -16.97 -3.28 -8.75
C GLU A 197 -15.99 -3.30 -9.92
N LEU A 198 -14.70 -3.54 -9.63
CA LEU A 198 -13.62 -3.37 -10.57
C LEU A 198 -13.35 -4.58 -11.49
N CYS A 199 -13.99 -5.73 -11.23
CA CYS A 199 -13.83 -6.91 -12.10
C CYS A 199 -14.28 -6.66 -13.55
N ALA A 200 -15.19 -5.70 -13.78
CA ALA A 200 -15.65 -5.30 -15.12
C ALA A 200 -14.52 -4.67 -15.97
N TYR A 201 -13.46 -4.20 -15.33
CA TYR A 201 -12.31 -3.55 -15.94
C TYR A 201 -11.04 -4.42 -15.88
N ASN A 202 -11.17 -5.72 -15.65
CA ASN A 202 -10.04 -6.64 -15.45
C ASN A 202 -9.07 -6.23 -14.33
N ILE A 203 -9.56 -5.48 -13.33
CA ILE A 203 -8.79 -5.09 -12.14
C ILE A 203 -9.10 -6.09 -11.02
N LYS A 204 -8.12 -6.89 -10.66
CA LYS A 204 -8.21 -7.85 -9.53
C LYS A 204 -7.89 -7.12 -8.23
N VAL A 205 -8.73 -7.28 -7.22
CA VAL A 205 -8.49 -6.70 -5.89
C VAL A 205 -8.37 -7.81 -4.85
N ASN A 206 -7.24 -7.86 -4.16
CA ASN A 206 -6.92 -8.91 -3.21
C ASN A 206 -6.31 -8.37 -1.91
N ALA A 207 -6.44 -9.16 -0.83
CA ALA A 207 -5.81 -8.88 0.45
C ALA A 207 -4.89 -10.03 0.86
N VAL A 208 -3.68 -9.72 1.29
CA VAL A 208 -2.77 -10.68 1.94
C VAL A 208 -2.85 -10.45 3.45
N CYS A 209 -3.13 -11.50 4.22
CA CYS A 209 -3.33 -11.43 5.67
C CYS A 209 -2.23 -12.18 6.42
N PRO A 210 -1.00 -11.63 6.52
CA PRO A 210 0.08 -12.30 7.22
C PRO A 210 -0.20 -12.41 8.71
N GLY A 211 0.41 -13.42 9.33
CA GLY A 211 0.54 -13.54 10.76
C GLY A 211 1.60 -12.59 11.33
N ASN A 212 2.12 -12.90 12.50
CA ASN A 212 3.17 -12.10 13.12
C ASN A 212 4.50 -12.30 12.37
N PHE A 213 5.09 -11.20 11.94
CA PHE A 213 6.45 -11.17 11.42
C PHE A 213 7.37 -10.56 12.49
N LEU A 214 8.07 -11.43 13.22
CA LEU A 214 8.75 -11.06 14.46
C LEU A 214 10.10 -10.37 14.24
N ASP A 215 10.65 -10.43 13.05
CA ASP A 215 12.00 -9.95 12.69
C ASP A 215 12.02 -8.53 12.09
N GLY A 216 10.98 -7.75 12.29
CA GLY A 216 10.87 -6.38 11.76
C GLY A 216 10.87 -5.32 12.87
N PRO A 217 11.22 -4.04 12.55
CA PRO A 217 11.28 -2.96 13.54
C PRO A 217 9.95 -2.72 14.27
N LEU A 218 8.81 -3.08 13.68
CA LEU A 218 7.52 -3.06 14.36
C LEU A 218 7.51 -3.94 15.64
N TRP A 219 8.24 -5.05 15.64
CA TRP A 219 8.36 -5.97 16.77
C TRP A 219 9.61 -5.76 17.58
N SER A 220 10.75 -5.60 16.92
CA SER A 220 12.09 -5.65 17.53
C SER A 220 12.64 -4.30 17.97
N ASP A 221 11.99 -3.18 17.68
CA ASP A 221 12.43 -1.87 18.19
C ASP A 221 12.48 -1.90 19.73
N PRO A 222 13.65 -1.60 20.35
CA PRO A 222 13.84 -1.76 21.79
C PRO A 222 13.07 -0.76 22.65
N VAL A 223 12.45 0.26 22.04
CA VAL A 223 11.69 1.30 22.75
C VAL A 223 10.21 1.27 22.38
N ARG A 224 9.90 1.03 21.11
CA ARG A 224 8.55 1.15 20.55
C ARG A 224 8.02 -0.15 19.96
N GLY A 225 8.83 -1.19 19.90
CA GLY A 225 8.45 -2.47 19.31
C GLY A 225 7.34 -3.17 20.08
N LEU A 226 6.55 -3.96 19.36
CA LEU A 226 5.45 -4.70 19.97
C LEU A 226 5.90 -5.68 21.05
N PHE A 227 7.15 -6.19 20.99
CA PHE A 227 7.70 -7.00 22.08
C PHE A 227 7.73 -6.23 23.41
N VAL A 228 8.20 -4.97 23.42
CA VAL A 228 8.24 -4.13 24.62
C VAL A 228 6.81 -3.85 25.09
N GLN A 229 5.92 -3.45 24.19
CA GLN A 229 4.52 -3.15 24.52
C GLN A 229 3.79 -4.38 25.11
N TYR A 230 4.02 -5.58 24.62
CA TYR A 230 3.43 -6.82 25.16
C TYR A 230 4.10 -7.27 26.45
N LEU A 231 5.41 -7.07 26.63
CA LEU A 231 6.10 -7.37 27.88
C LEU A 231 5.60 -6.48 29.02
N ASP A 232 5.44 -5.19 28.81
CA ASP A 232 4.84 -4.28 29.79
C ASP A 232 3.42 -4.71 30.17
N CYS A 233 2.66 -5.26 29.22
CA CYS A 233 1.34 -5.82 29.47
C CYS A 233 1.38 -7.09 30.33
N LEU A 234 2.39 -7.94 30.16
CA LEU A 234 2.54 -9.20 30.96
C LEU A 234 3.00 -8.93 32.38
N LEU A 235 3.81 -7.89 32.61
CA LEU A 235 4.25 -7.50 33.96
C LEU A 235 3.06 -6.99 34.83
N TYR A 236 1.99 -6.49 34.22
CA TYR A 236 0.77 -6.11 34.95
C TYR A 236 -0.22 -7.26 35.16
N THR A 237 0.01 -8.45 34.60
CA THR A 237 -0.89 -9.62 34.71
C THR A 237 -0.28 -10.77 35.52
N SER A 238 0.88 -10.60 36.12
CA SER A 238 1.40 -11.53 37.10
C SER A 238 0.68 -11.34 38.44
N PRO A 239 0.14 -12.42 39.08
CA PRO A 239 -0.49 -12.36 40.39
C PRO A 239 0.50 -11.99 41.48
#